data_042847b54989d800b6bfb8d4f56c5192
#
_entry.id   042847b54989d800b6bfb8d4f56c5192
#
_cell.length_a   1.000
_cell.length_b   1.000
_cell.length_c   1.000
_cell.angle_alpha   90.00
_cell.angle_beta   90.00
_cell.angle_gamma   90.00
#
_symmetry.space_group_name_H-M   'P 1'
#
loop_
_entity.id
_entity.type
_entity.pdbx_description
1 polymer ?
#
loop_
_entity_poly.entity_id
_entity_poly.type
_entity_poly.pdbx_seq_one_letter_code
_entity_poly.pdbx_strand_id
1 'polypeptide(L)'
;ILLVEDEKAIRDAVTAYLERENYWVTAVGDGQDALEEFQKHHFDLVILDLMLPRVPGERVCRVIRDTSDVPIIMLTAKGEVEDRIIGLELGADDYLVKPFSPRELVARSRALLRRVHADSEPQREVLEFGELTIDVSGHKVLVSGEEIDLTASEFKLLTTLSRYPGRVYSRMELVEKVLGYDFEGYERTIDSHVKNLRAKIGDNPRSPKWLHTVHGVGYRFEDPTKVAQ
;
A
#
# COMPACT_ATOMS: atom_id res chain seq x y z
N ILE A 1 -9.40 12.86 3.56
CA ILE A 1 -9.61 11.43 3.86
C ILE A 1 -11.04 11.06 3.51
N LEU A 2 -11.24 9.93 2.81
CA LEU A 2 -12.54 9.28 2.65
C LEU A 2 -12.66 8.16 3.69
N LEU A 3 -13.66 8.25 4.58
CA LEU A 3 -13.97 7.21 5.57
C LEU A 3 -15.27 6.51 5.17
N VAL A 4 -15.20 5.20 4.98
CA VAL A 4 -16.34 4.36 4.59
C VAL A 4 -16.57 3.31 5.66
N GLU A 5 -17.63 3.48 6.46
CA GLU A 5 -17.96 2.66 7.61
C GLU A 5 -19.47 2.70 7.84
N ASP A 6 -20.14 1.56 7.85
CA ASP A 6 -21.61 1.52 7.98
C ASP A 6 -22.08 1.76 9.41
N GLU A 7 -21.32 1.31 10.41
CA GLU A 7 -21.66 1.51 11.80
C GLU A 7 -21.45 2.96 12.24
N LYS A 8 -22.56 3.68 12.44
CA LYS A 8 -22.55 5.11 12.75
C LYS A 8 -21.68 5.46 13.95
N ALA A 9 -21.69 4.63 15.01
CA ALA A 9 -20.91 4.90 16.21
C ALA A 9 -19.38 4.86 15.94
N ILE A 10 -18.92 3.90 15.14
CA ILE A 10 -17.52 3.78 14.75
C ILE A 10 -17.16 4.94 13.82
N ARG A 11 -18.00 5.21 12.82
CA ARG A 11 -17.81 6.30 11.86
C ARG A 11 -17.67 7.66 12.55
N ASP A 12 -18.59 7.99 13.46
CA ASP A 12 -18.58 9.27 14.20
C ASP A 12 -17.32 9.36 15.08
N ALA A 13 -16.97 8.28 15.79
CA ALA A 13 -15.77 8.25 16.63
C ALA A 13 -14.49 8.44 15.80
N VAL A 14 -14.32 7.69 14.72
CA VAL A 14 -13.15 7.77 13.84
C VAL A 14 -13.03 9.17 13.22
N THR A 15 -14.14 9.71 12.72
CA THR A 15 -14.19 11.08 12.17
C THR A 15 -13.68 12.10 13.19
N ALA A 16 -14.21 12.06 14.42
CA ALA A 16 -13.81 12.99 15.47
C ALA A 16 -12.30 12.90 15.83
N TYR A 17 -11.73 11.69 15.82
CA TYR A 17 -10.31 11.51 16.08
C TYR A 17 -9.44 12.03 14.94
N LEU A 18 -9.83 11.80 13.68
CA LEU A 18 -9.10 12.29 12.52
C LEU A 18 -9.17 13.82 12.39
N GLU A 19 -10.35 14.42 12.62
CA GLU A 19 -10.53 15.88 12.60
C GLU A 19 -9.72 16.60 13.69
N ARG A 20 -9.58 15.99 14.88
CA ARG A 20 -8.71 16.52 15.96
C ARG A 20 -7.23 16.56 15.55
N GLU A 21 -6.83 15.75 14.59
CA GLU A 21 -5.49 15.75 14.00
C GLU A 21 -5.40 16.65 12.76
N ASN A 22 -6.40 17.50 12.54
CA ASN A 22 -6.52 18.45 11.43
C ASN A 22 -6.67 17.80 10.05
N TYR A 23 -7.23 16.61 9.95
CA TYR A 23 -7.60 16.01 8.67
C TYR A 23 -9.01 16.42 8.27
N TRP A 24 -9.20 16.70 6.97
CA TRP A 24 -10.54 16.85 6.39
C TRP A 24 -11.09 15.44 6.10
N VAL A 25 -12.28 15.14 6.63
CA VAL A 25 -12.89 13.81 6.52
C VAL A 25 -14.24 13.91 5.82
N THR A 26 -14.39 13.17 4.73
CA THR A 26 -15.68 12.85 4.13
C THR A 26 -16.06 11.46 4.60
N ALA A 27 -17.14 11.35 5.38
CA ALA A 27 -17.56 10.08 5.98
C ALA A 27 -18.89 9.62 5.38
N VAL A 28 -18.92 8.40 4.85
CA VAL A 28 -20.08 7.77 4.23
C VAL A 28 -20.38 6.41 4.84
N GLY A 29 -21.62 5.95 4.72
CA GLY A 29 -22.11 4.72 5.38
C GLY A 29 -22.19 3.49 4.49
N ASP A 30 -21.84 3.58 3.20
CA ASP A 30 -21.90 2.44 2.29
C ASP A 30 -20.99 2.62 1.07
N GLY A 31 -20.79 1.50 0.35
CA GLY A 31 -19.86 1.46 -0.77
C GLY A 31 -20.31 2.21 -2.01
N GLN A 32 -21.62 2.40 -2.22
CA GLN A 32 -22.12 3.16 -3.38
C GLN A 32 -21.83 4.65 -3.21
N ASP A 33 -22.16 5.20 -2.03
CA ASP A 33 -21.87 6.60 -1.70
C ASP A 33 -20.35 6.85 -1.71
N ALA A 34 -19.55 5.87 -1.29
CA ALA A 34 -18.09 5.95 -1.35
C ALA A 34 -17.56 6.13 -2.77
N LEU A 35 -18.06 5.34 -3.72
CA LEU A 35 -17.66 5.46 -5.12
C LEU A 35 -18.12 6.78 -5.74
N GLU A 36 -19.32 7.27 -5.39
CA GLU A 36 -19.81 8.55 -5.86
C GLU A 36 -18.99 9.73 -5.34
N GLU A 37 -18.61 9.71 -4.04
CA GLU A 37 -17.77 10.75 -3.46
C GLU A 37 -16.35 10.68 -4.02
N PHE A 38 -15.81 9.47 -4.24
CA PHE A 38 -14.48 9.29 -4.81
C PHE A 38 -14.37 9.83 -6.25
N GLN A 39 -15.45 9.74 -7.04
CA GLN A 39 -15.49 10.32 -8.38
C GLN A 39 -15.56 11.85 -8.41
N LYS A 40 -16.15 12.47 -7.36
CA LYS A 40 -16.35 13.93 -7.28
C LYS A 40 -15.16 14.67 -6.69
N HIS A 41 -14.40 14.01 -5.82
CA HIS A 41 -13.38 14.64 -5.00
C HIS A 41 -12.06 13.85 -5.01
N HIS A 42 -10.95 14.56 -4.83
CA HIS A 42 -9.65 13.95 -4.57
C HIS A 42 -9.48 13.65 -3.09
N PHE A 43 -8.94 12.47 -2.79
CA PHE A 43 -8.63 12.03 -1.43
C PHE A 43 -7.17 11.56 -1.36
N ASP A 44 -6.50 11.89 -0.26
CA ASP A 44 -5.11 11.46 0.01
C ASP A 44 -5.04 10.11 0.73
N LEU A 45 -6.17 9.65 1.28
CA LEU A 45 -6.30 8.38 2.01
C LEU A 45 -7.75 7.92 1.97
N VAL A 46 -7.96 6.62 1.79
CA VAL A 46 -9.24 5.95 1.96
C VAL A 46 -9.16 4.99 3.15
N ILE A 47 -10.13 5.07 4.06
CA ILE A 47 -10.34 4.12 5.16
C ILE A 47 -11.64 3.38 4.84
N LEU A 48 -11.58 2.06 4.66
CA LEU A 48 -12.62 1.30 4.01
C LEU A 48 -12.98 0.05 4.81
N ASP A 49 -14.21 -0.04 5.29
CA ASP A 49 -14.73 -1.29 5.83
C ASP A 49 -14.99 -2.29 4.69
N LEU A 50 -14.66 -3.55 4.93
CA LEU A 50 -14.98 -4.65 4.01
C LEU A 50 -16.47 -4.97 4.01
N MET A 51 -17.12 -4.95 5.17
CA MET A 51 -18.49 -5.38 5.38
C MET A 51 -19.48 -4.21 5.21
N LEU A 52 -19.57 -3.68 3.99
CA LEU A 52 -20.45 -2.55 3.68
C LEU A 52 -21.76 -3.02 3.05
N PRO A 53 -22.86 -2.31 3.30
CA PRO A 53 -24.12 -2.51 2.58
C PRO A 53 -24.02 -2.02 1.13
N ARG A 54 -24.92 -2.49 0.28
CA ARG A 54 -25.08 -2.19 -1.16
C ARG A 54 -23.88 -2.64 -1.99
N VAL A 55 -22.71 -2.06 -1.78
CA VAL A 55 -21.48 -2.41 -2.49
C VAL A 55 -20.40 -2.83 -1.47
N PRO A 56 -19.97 -4.10 -1.47
CA PRO A 56 -18.91 -4.59 -0.56
C PRO A 56 -17.63 -3.81 -0.70
N GLY A 57 -16.90 -3.64 0.42
CA GLY A 57 -15.63 -2.88 0.45
C GLY A 57 -14.57 -3.42 -0.50
N GLU A 58 -14.51 -4.72 -0.72
CA GLU A 58 -13.63 -5.33 -1.72
C GLU A 58 -13.87 -4.79 -3.13
N ARG A 59 -15.16 -4.64 -3.50
CA ARG A 59 -15.51 -4.10 -4.80
C ARG A 59 -15.18 -2.61 -4.89
N VAL A 60 -15.41 -1.85 -3.82
CA VAL A 60 -15.02 -0.44 -3.73
C VAL A 60 -13.52 -0.29 -3.92
N CYS A 61 -12.72 -1.09 -3.19
CA CYS A 61 -11.26 -1.09 -3.32
C CYS A 61 -10.80 -1.35 -4.74
N ARG A 62 -11.34 -2.39 -5.39
CA ARG A 62 -11.00 -2.74 -6.76
C ARG A 62 -11.28 -1.60 -7.74
N VAL A 63 -12.48 -1.00 -7.65
CA VAL A 63 -12.85 0.13 -8.52
C VAL A 63 -11.94 1.34 -8.31
N ILE A 64 -11.57 1.63 -7.05
CA ILE A 64 -10.62 2.70 -6.75
C ILE A 64 -9.25 2.38 -7.35
N ARG A 65 -8.75 1.14 -7.21
CA ARG A 65 -7.46 0.71 -7.75
C ARG A 65 -7.37 0.71 -9.27
N ASP A 66 -8.50 0.52 -9.96
CA ASP A 66 -8.54 0.63 -11.43
C ASP A 66 -8.23 2.05 -11.92
N THR A 67 -8.36 3.07 -11.05
CA THR A 67 -8.25 4.49 -11.43
C THR A 67 -7.31 5.32 -10.56
N SER A 68 -6.81 4.79 -9.42
CA SER A 68 -6.03 5.57 -8.47
C SER A 68 -5.12 4.70 -7.59
N ASP A 69 -3.95 5.25 -7.26
CA ASP A 69 -2.99 4.69 -6.30
C ASP A 69 -3.13 5.29 -4.90
N VAL A 70 -4.25 5.97 -4.61
CA VAL A 70 -4.53 6.51 -3.27
C VAL A 70 -4.34 5.43 -2.20
N PRO A 71 -3.61 5.69 -1.10
CA PRO A 71 -3.46 4.68 -0.05
C PRO A 71 -4.82 4.29 0.56
N ILE A 72 -4.99 2.97 0.80
CA ILE A 72 -6.21 2.40 1.38
C ILE A 72 -5.86 1.63 2.66
N ILE A 73 -6.50 2.00 3.77
CA ILE A 73 -6.55 1.19 4.99
C ILE A 73 -7.87 0.43 4.99
N MET A 74 -7.82 -0.90 5.04
CA MET A 74 -9.01 -1.71 5.20
C MET A 74 -9.32 -1.98 6.66
N LEU A 75 -10.59 -1.85 7.04
CA LEU A 75 -11.12 -2.28 8.32
C LEU A 75 -11.76 -3.67 8.14
N THR A 76 -11.41 -4.63 8.98
CA THR A 76 -11.90 -6.01 8.86
C THR A 76 -12.35 -6.58 10.20
N ALA A 77 -13.33 -7.48 10.20
CA ALA A 77 -13.75 -8.19 11.39
C ALA A 77 -12.69 -9.22 11.84
N LYS A 78 -12.63 -9.49 13.15
CA LYS A 78 -11.73 -10.51 13.72
C LYS A 78 -12.24 -11.90 13.37
N GLY A 79 -11.53 -12.63 12.52
CA GLY A 79 -11.83 -14.06 12.36
C GLY A 79 -11.49 -14.70 11.01
N GLU A 80 -11.41 -13.97 9.94
CA GLU A 80 -11.16 -14.60 8.65
C GLU A 80 -9.79 -14.24 8.11
N VAL A 81 -8.86 -15.19 8.22
CA VAL A 81 -7.53 -15.14 7.57
C VAL A 81 -7.72 -14.96 6.06
N GLU A 82 -8.83 -15.47 5.52
CA GLU A 82 -9.20 -15.36 4.12
C GLU A 82 -9.54 -13.92 3.72
N ASP A 83 -10.27 -13.16 4.53
CA ASP A 83 -10.63 -11.74 4.24
C ASP A 83 -9.39 -10.84 4.14
N ARG A 84 -8.36 -11.16 4.92
CA ARG A 84 -7.10 -10.41 4.91
C ARG A 84 -6.23 -10.76 3.70
N ILE A 85 -6.24 -12.01 3.26
CA ILE A 85 -5.55 -12.46 2.05
C ILE A 85 -6.20 -11.82 0.83
N ILE A 86 -7.53 -11.84 0.77
CA ILE A 86 -8.33 -11.23 -0.31
C ILE A 86 -8.06 -9.73 -0.41
N GLY A 87 -8.09 -9.03 0.70
CA GLY A 87 -7.88 -7.59 0.68
C GLY A 87 -6.47 -7.17 0.25
N LEU A 88 -5.43 -7.96 0.58
CA LEU A 88 -4.05 -7.73 0.14
C LEU A 88 -3.84 -8.07 -1.34
N GLU A 89 -4.52 -9.09 -1.84
CA GLU A 89 -4.59 -9.36 -3.28
C GLU A 89 -5.29 -8.24 -4.05
N LEU A 90 -6.18 -7.48 -3.38
CA LEU A 90 -6.88 -6.32 -3.91
C LEU A 90 -6.04 -5.03 -3.88
N GLY A 91 -4.85 -5.04 -3.28
CA GLY A 91 -3.92 -3.91 -3.30
C GLY A 91 -4.14 -2.87 -2.19
N ALA A 92 -4.74 -3.22 -1.06
CA ALA A 92 -4.76 -2.35 0.11
C ALA A 92 -3.33 -2.16 0.69
N ASP A 93 -3.09 -0.99 1.28
CA ASP A 93 -1.78 -0.61 1.80
C ASP A 93 -1.60 -0.95 3.27
N ASP A 94 -2.70 -1.03 4.03
CA ASP A 94 -2.71 -1.42 5.44
C ASP A 94 -4.06 -2.03 5.84
N TYR A 95 -4.06 -2.76 6.98
CA TYR A 95 -5.24 -3.41 7.54
C TYR A 95 -5.36 -3.15 9.02
N LEU A 96 -6.59 -2.98 9.47
CA LEU A 96 -6.89 -2.82 10.89
C LEU A 96 -8.08 -3.71 11.28
N VAL A 97 -7.86 -4.56 12.28
CA VAL A 97 -8.86 -5.52 12.73
C VAL A 97 -9.78 -4.89 13.75
N LYS A 98 -11.09 -5.05 13.58
CA LYS A 98 -12.11 -4.67 14.57
C LYS A 98 -12.16 -5.71 15.71
N PRO A 99 -12.26 -5.29 16.99
CA PRO A 99 -12.27 -3.91 17.46
C PRO A 99 -10.88 -3.29 17.50
N PHE A 100 -10.74 -2.05 17.04
CA PHE A 100 -9.48 -1.29 17.02
C PHE A 100 -9.56 -0.03 17.88
N SER A 101 -8.38 0.51 18.22
CA SER A 101 -8.28 1.82 18.84
C SER A 101 -8.32 2.92 17.77
N PRO A 102 -9.19 3.96 17.88
CA PRO A 102 -9.13 5.11 16.96
C PRO A 102 -7.76 5.79 16.92
N ARG A 103 -6.99 5.74 18.03
CA ARG A 103 -5.60 6.25 18.05
C ARG A 103 -4.66 5.45 17.17
N GLU A 104 -4.85 4.13 17.10
CA GLU A 104 -4.07 3.26 16.22
C GLU A 104 -4.35 3.59 14.75
N LEU A 105 -5.64 3.72 14.39
CA LEU A 105 -6.03 4.11 13.04
C LEU A 105 -5.43 5.46 12.64
N VAL A 106 -5.48 6.47 13.52
CA VAL A 106 -4.83 7.76 13.29
C VAL A 106 -3.32 7.62 13.09
N ALA A 107 -2.63 6.81 13.89
CA ALA A 107 -1.19 6.61 13.75
C ALA A 107 -0.84 5.96 12.40
N ARG A 108 -1.63 4.98 11.95
CA ARG A 108 -1.50 4.32 10.64
C ARG A 108 -1.80 5.28 9.49
N SER A 109 -2.89 6.05 9.59
CA SER A 109 -3.25 7.10 8.63
C SER A 109 -2.14 8.12 8.46
N ARG A 110 -1.57 8.61 9.57
CA ARG A 110 -0.42 9.55 9.55
C ARG A 110 0.81 8.93 8.88
N ALA A 111 1.08 7.66 9.14
CA ALA A 111 2.22 6.96 8.55
C ALA A 111 2.08 6.81 7.03
N LEU A 112 0.86 6.54 6.52
CA LEU A 112 0.60 6.47 5.09
C LEU A 112 0.63 7.85 4.44
N LEU A 113 -0.07 8.83 5.01
CA LEU A 113 -0.12 10.21 4.47
C LEU A 113 1.25 10.88 4.45
N ARG A 114 2.12 10.62 5.43
CA ARG A 114 3.51 11.13 5.41
C ARG A 114 4.28 10.65 4.19
N ARG A 115 3.96 9.48 3.65
CA ARG A 115 4.58 8.93 2.45
C ARG A 115 4.12 9.65 1.19
N VAL A 116 2.85 10.06 1.15
CA VAL A 116 2.26 10.83 0.05
C VAL A 116 2.74 12.28 0.06
N HIS A 117 2.94 12.88 1.24
CA HIS A 117 3.30 14.29 1.41
C HIS A 117 4.79 14.53 1.74
N ALA A 118 5.69 13.57 1.49
CA ALA A 118 7.13 13.76 1.67
C ALA A 118 7.76 14.74 0.65
N ASP A 119 6.97 15.65 0.09
CA ASP A 119 7.41 16.80 -0.70
C ASP A 119 7.71 18.01 0.20
N SER A 120 8.91 18.02 0.79
CA SER A 120 9.54 19.23 1.29
C SER A 120 11.04 19.04 1.27
N GLU A 121 11.66 19.48 0.21
CA GLU A 121 13.10 19.58 -0.05
C GLU A 121 14.05 18.78 0.86
N PRO A 122 14.63 17.70 0.35
CA PRO A 122 16.09 17.63 0.24
C PRO A 122 16.56 16.90 -1.03
N GLN A 123 17.86 16.77 -1.22
CA GLN A 123 18.54 16.15 -2.35
C GLN A 123 17.73 15.04 -3.04
N ARG A 124 17.43 15.25 -4.32
CA ARG A 124 16.74 14.27 -5.18
C ARG A 124 17.48 12.93 -5.10
N GLU A 125 16.91 11.98 -4.35
CA GLU A 125 17.43 10.62 -4.30
C GLU A 125 16.86 9.86 -5.51
N VAL A 126 17.66 9.70 -6.56
CA VAL A 126 17.31 8.90 -7.73
C VAL A 126 18.18 7.66 -7.77
N LEU A 127 17.57 6.50 -7.87
CA LEU A 127 18.26 5.21 -8.01
C LEU A 127 18.07 4.72 -9.46
N GLU A 128 19.18 4.38 -10.12
CA GLU A 128 19.17 3.94 -11.52
C GLU A 128 19.74 2.52 -11.65
N PHE A 129 18.99 1.64 -12.32
CA PHE A 129 19.33 0.23 -12.50
C PHE A 129 19.06 -0.21 -13.95
N GLY A 130 19.81 0.36 -14.88
CA GLY A 130 19.60 0.15 -16.31
C GLY A 130 18.30 0.77 -16.79
N GLU A 131 17.33 -0.07 -17.17
CA GLU A 131 16.01 0.40 -17.64
C GLU A 131 15.09 0.88 -16.53
N LEU A 132 15.39 0.57 -15.25
CA LEU A 132 14.58 0.94 -14.09
C LEU A 132 15.19 2.18 -13.43
N THR A 133 14.40 3.24 -13.32
CA THR A 133 14.73 4.46 -12.57
C THR A 133 13.71 4.67 -11.47
N ILE A 134 14.16 4.91 -10.25
CA ILE A 134 13.33 5.15 -9.07
C ILE A 134 13.68 6.53 -8.52
N ASP A 135 12.82 7.52 -8.74
CA ASP A 135 12.90 8.81 -8.06
C ASP A 135 12.23 8.66 -6.69
N VAL A 136 13.05 8.40 -5.67
CA VAL A 136 12.57 8.16 -4.30
C VAL A 136 11.92 9.42 -3.73
N SER A 137 12.47 10.58 -4.04
CA SER A 137 11.98 11.87 -3.56
C SER A 137 10.69 12.29 -4.27
N GLY A 138 10.61 12.09 -5.59
CA GLY A 138 9.44 12.41 -6.40
C GLY A 138 8.38 11.29 -6.43
N HIS A 139 8.58 10.18 -5.69
CA HIS A 139 7.66 9.02 -5.67
C HIS A 139 7.30 8.50 -7.08
N LYS A 140 8.27 8.50 -8.01
CA LYS A 140 8.09 8.08 -9.39
C LYS A 140 8.96 6.89 -9.74
N VAL A 141 8.43 5.99 -10.53
CA VAL A 141 9.17 4.86 -11.09
C VAL A 141 9.02 4.87 -12.59
N LEU A 142 10.15 4.76 -13.29
CA LEU A 142 10.16 4.65 -14.74
C LEU A 142 10.82 3.32 -15.15
N VAL A 143 10.25 2.68 -16.16
CA VAL A 143 10.85 1.52 -16.83
C VAL A 143 11.00 1.85 -18.30
N SER A 144 12.23 1.80 -18.80
CA SER A 144 12.57 2.23 -20.17
C SER A 144 12.09 3.64 -20.52
N GLY A 145 12.02 4.53 -19.53
CA GLY A 145 11.58 5.92 -19.67
C GLY A 145 10.06 6.14 -19.57
N GLU A 146 9.27 5.08 -19.44
CA GLU A 146 7.81 5.17 -19.23
C GLU A 146 7.51 5.15 -17.73
N GLU A 147 6.66 6.07 -17.25
CA GLU A 147 6.25 6.17 -15.85
C GLU A 147 5.28 5.01 -15.52
N ILE A 148 5.57 4.31 -14.42
CA ILE A 148 4.79 3.15 -13.93
C ILE A 148 4.12 3.52 -12.61
N ASP A 149 2.80 3.35 -12.57
CA ASP A 149 2.01 3.61 -11.37
C ASP A 149 2.12 2.46 -10.36
N LEU A 150 2.72 2.75 -9.21
CA LEU A 150 2.83 1.83 -8.08
C LEU A 150 1.96 2.30 -6.92
N THR A 151 1.35 1.36 -6.21
CA THR A 151 0.73 1.66 -4.91
C THR A 151 1.80 2.05 -3.88
N ALA A 152 1.41 2.72 -2.80
CA ALA A 152 2.35 3.13 -1.75
C ALA A 152 3.14 1.95 -1.16
N SER A 153 2.52 0.77 -1.00
CA SER A 153 3.20 -0.43 -0.52
C SER A 153 4.15 -1.03 -1.55
N GLU A 154 3.78 -1.08 -2.83
CA GLU A 154 4.65 -1.54 -3.91
C GLU A 154 5.86 -0.61 -4.09
N PHE A 155 5.65 0.70 -4.06
CA PHE A 155 6.73 1.68 -4.11
C PHE A 155 7.69 1.52 -2.92
N LYS A 156 7.14 1.37 -1.70
CA LYS A 156 7.95 1.15 -0.49
C LYS A 156 8.70 -0.18 -0.54
N LEU A 157 8.08 -1.24 -1.04
CA LEU A 157 8.72 -2.53 -1.23
C LEU A 157 9.90 -2.41 -2.21
N LEU A 158 9.67 -1.79 -3.37
CA LEU A 158 10.69 -1.58 -4.38
C LEU A 158 11.87 -0.76 -3.83
N THR A 159 11.60 0.40 -3.20
CA THR A 159 12.64 1.25 -2.61
C THR A 159 13.39 0.57 -1.47
N THR A 160 12.70 -0.21 -0.62
CA THR A 160 13.35 -0.96 0.46
C THR A 160 14.36 -1.97 -0.08
N LEU A 161 13.99 -2.70 -1.13
CA LEU A 161 14.82 -3.73 -1.74
C LEU A 161 15.97 -3.11 -2.56
N SER A 162 15.70 -2.06 -3.33
CA SER A 162 16.66 -1.44 -4.25
C SER A 162 17.73 -0.58 -3.58
N ARG A 163 17.48 -0.06 -2.37
CA ARG A 163 18.51 0.70 -1.62
C ARG A 163 19.77 -0.09 -1.30
N TYR A 164 19.65 -1.41 -1.17
CA TYR A 164 20.77 -2.28 -0.87
C TYR A 164 20.78 -3.49 -1.81
N PRO A 165 21.18 -3.31 -3.08
CA PRO A 165 21.25 -4.41 -4.05
C PRO A 165 22.12 -5.54 -3.53
N GLY A 166 21.70 -6.79 -3.74
CA GLY A 166 22.37 -7.98 -3.24
C GLY A 166 21.96 -8.40 -1.83
N ARG A 167 21.39 -7.52 -1.02
CA ARG A 167 20.89 -7.89 0.32
C ARG A 167 19.63 -8.75 0.21
N VAL A 168 19.63 -9.86 0.93
CA VAL A 168 18.45 -10.72 1.09
C VAL A 168 17.64 -10.21 2.29
N TYR A 169 16.36 -9.97 2.05
CA TYR A 169 15.39 -9.63 3.09
C TYR A 169 14.46 -10.82 3.30
N SER A 170 14.26 -11.19 4.56
CA SER A 170 13.23 -12.18 4.90
C SER A 170 11.83 -11.60 4.65
N ARG A 171 10.83 -12.48 4.50
CA ARG A 171 9.43 -12.04 4.36
C ARG A 171 8.99 -11.22 5.57
N MET A 172 9.39 -11.65 6.77
CA MET A 172 9.07 -10.94 8.01
C MET A 172 9.70 -9.54 8.06
N GLU A 173 10.99 -9.39 7.72
CA GLU A 173 11.62 -8.08 7.62
C GLU A 173 10.91 -7.16 6.61
N LEU A 174 10.43 -7.70 5.49
CA LEU A 174 9.68 -6.91 4.51
C LEU A 174 8.29 -6.53 5.02
N VAL A 175 7.60 -7.42 5.73
CA VAL A 175 6.34 -7.08 6.40
C VAL A 175 6.55 -5.90 7.36
N GLU A 176 7.51 -6.00 8.26
CA GLU A 176 7.82 -4.92 9.22
C GLU A 176 8.16 -3.61 8.53
N LYS A 177 9.03 -3.67 7.52
CA LYS A 177 9.52 -2.47 6.82
C LYS A 177 8.48 -1.82 5.92
N VAL A 178 7.65 -2.62 5.26
CA VAL A 178 6.68 -2.14 4.26
C VAL A 178 5.34 -1.83 4.91
N LEU A 179 4.84 -2.71 5.77
CA LEU A 179 3.50 -2.64 6.36
C LEU A 179 3.47 -2.16 7.81
N GLY A 180 4.55 -2.35 8.59
CA GLY A 180 4.68 -1.90 9.99
C GLY A 180 4.73 -3.04 11.00
N TYR A 181 5.03 -2.71 12.27
CA TYR A 181 5.39 -3.69 13.31
C TYR A 181 4.27 -4.60 13.83
N ASP A 182 3.00 -4.30 13.53
CA ASP A 182 1.87 -5.03 14.15
C ASP A 182 1.33 -6.18 13.28
N PHE A 183 2.07 -6.59 12.26
CA PHE A 183 1.64 -7.64 11.33
C PHE A 183 2.24 -9.01 11.72
N GLU A 184 1.76 -9.61 12.83
CA GLU A 184 2.08 -11.00 13.14
C GLU A 184 1.33 -11.96 12.18
N GLY A 185 2.07 -12.77 11.43
CA GLY A 185 1.55 -13.94 10.70
C GLY A 185 1.34 -13.80 9.19
N TYR A 186 1.81 -12.71 8.52
CA TYR A 186 1.48 -12.43 7.12
C TYR A 186 2.66 -12.45 6.14
N GLU A 187 3.50 -13.47 6.20
CA GLU A 187 4.57 -13.65 5.20
C GLU A 187 4.06 -13.73 3.76
N ARG A 188 2.85 -14.30 3.56
CA ARG A 188 2.22 -14.40 2.24
C ARG A 188 1.76 -13.06 1.64
N THR A 189 1.59 -12.06 2.48
CA THR A 189 1.24 -10.69 2.06
C THR A 189 2.30 -10.09 1.16
N ILE A 190 3.57 -10.25 1.53
CA ILE A 190 4.70 -9.76 0.73
C ILE A 190 4.77 -10.48 -0.61
N ASP A 191 4.45 -11.77 -0.68
CA ASP A 191 4.46 -12.52 -1.93
C ASP A 191 3.45 -11.95 -2.93
N SER A 192 2.28 -11.48 -2.47
CA SER A 192 1.28 -10.80 -3.32
C SER A 192 1.77 -9.45 -3.80
N HIS A 193 2.35 -8.62 -2.92
CA HIS A 193 2.94 -7.34 -3.33
C HIS A 193 4.09 -7.52 -4.32
N VAL A 194 4.97 -8.50 -4.12
CA VAL A 194 6.05 -8.82 -5.08
C VAL A 194 5.48 -9.27 -6.42
N LYS A 195 4.43 -10.11 -6.44
CA LYS A 195 3.77 -10.56 -7.67
C LYS A 195 3.22 -9.36 -8.45
N ASN A 196 2.49 -8.45 -7.78
CA ASN A 196 1.89 -7.28 -8.40
C ASN A 196 2.97 -6.31 -8.90
N LEU A 197 3.96 -6.03 -8.06
CA LEU A 197 5.10 -5.19 -8.43
C LEU A 197 5.82 -5.72 -9.66
N ARG A 198 6.14 -7.02 -9.71
CA ARG A 198 6.75 -7.64 -10.90
C ARG A 198 5.92 -7.45 -12.16
N ALA A 199 4.61 -7.64 -12.07
CA ALA A 199 3.71 -7.46 -13.20
C ALA A 199 3.77 -6.02 -13.74
N LYS A 200 3.82 -5.02 -12.84
CA LYS A 200 3.85 -3.60 -13.21
C LYS A 200 5.20 -3.18 -13.80
N ILE A 201 6.32 -3.60 -13.23
CA ILE A 201 7.65 -3.25 -13.75
C ILE A 201 8.13 -4.18 -14.88
N GLY A 202 7.32 -5.15 -15.29
CA GLY A 202 7.69 -6.09 -16.37
C GLY A 202 8.77 -7.09 -15.98
N ASP A 203 8.93 -7.40 -14.69
CA ASP A 203 9.94 -8.35 -14.20
C ASP A 203 9.40 -9.79 -14.18
N ASN A 204 10.03 -10.68 -14.95
CA ASN A 204 9.57 -12.06 -15.10
C ASN A 204 10.11 -12.94 -13.95
N PRO A 205 9.27 -13.58 -13.13
CA PRO A 205 9.72 -14.42 -12.01
C PRO A 205 10.57 -15.64 -12.42
N ARG A 206 10.50 -16.09 -13.69
CA ARG A 206 11.32 -17.20 -14.23
C ARG A 206 12.69 -16.75 -14.73
N SER A 207 12.82 -15.45 -15.08
CA SER A 207 14.07 -14.83 -15.53
C SER A 207 14.10 -13.39 -15.01
N PRO A 208 14.23 -13.21 -13.68
CA PRO A 208 14.13 -11.90 -13.07
C PRO A 208 15.32 -11.02 -13.44
N LYS A 209 15.04 -9.75 -13.75
CA LYS A 209 16.06 -8.73 -13.99
C LYS A 209 16.46 -8.06 -12.65
N TRP A 210 15.48 -7.76 -11.81
CA TRP A 210 15.67 -6.96 -10.58
C TRP A 210 15.26 -7.70 -9.31
N LEU A 211 14.07 -8.33 -9.28
CA LEU A 211 13.50 -8.93 -8.08
C LEU A 211 13.71 -10.44 -8.06
N HIS A 212 14.64 -10.91 -7.25
CA HIS A 212 14.99 -12.33 -7.14
C HIS A 212 14.35 -12.96 -5.92
N THR A 213 13.73 -14.13 -6.10
CA THR A 213 13.21 -14.95 -5.01
C THR A 213 14.34 -15.79 -4.43
N VAL A 214 14.59 -15.66 -3.12
CA VAL A 214 15.47 -16.56 -2.37
C VAL A 214 14.60 -17.58 -1.67
N HIS A 215 14.54 -18.80 -2.25
CA HIS A 215 13.67 -19.87 -1.78
C HIS A 215 13.88 -20.19 -0.30
N GLY A 216 12.80 -20.29 0.46
CA GLY A 216 12.82 -20.54 1.89
C GLY A 216 13.20 -19.33 2.76
N VAL A 217 13.63 -18.21 2.18
CA VAL A 217 14.05 -17.00 2.91
C VAL A 217 13.15 -15.81 2.60
N GLY A 218 13.16 -15.29 1.37
CA GLY A 218 12.46 -14.07 0.99
C GLY A 218 12.88 -13.55 -0.37
N TYR A 219 13.26 -12.26 -0.42
CA TYR A 219 13.52 -11.56 -1.67
C TYR A 219 14.80 -10.74 -1.63
N ARG A 220 15.39 -10.52 -2.80
CA ARG A 220 16.58 -9.73 -3.04
C ARG A 220 16.40 -8.90 -4.30
N PHE A 221 16.89 -7.67 -4.28
CA PHE A 221 17.03 -6.85 -5.48
C PHE A 221 18.45 -7.04 -6.05
N GLU A 222 18.58 -7.21 -7.35
CA GLU A 222 19.87 -7.23 -8.04
C GLU A 222 19.96 -6.05 -9.00
N ASP A 223 21.13 -5.45 -9.05
CA ASP A 223 21.46 -4.41 -10.00
C ASP A 223 22.01 -5.07 -11.28
N PRO A 224 21.25 -5.10 -12.39
CA PRO A 224 21.68 -5.76 -13.60
C PRO A 224 22.90 -5.08 -14.25
N THR A 225 23.19 -3.84 -13.88
CA THR A 225 24.36 -3.10 -14.42
C THR A 225 25.67 -3.52 -13.76
N LYS A 226 25.61 -4.15 -12.57
CA LYS A 226 26.80 -4.60 -11.79
C LYS A 226 27.09 -6.10 -11.92
N VAL A 227 26.24 -6.88 -12.58
CA VAL A 227 26.43 -8.34 -12.76
C VAL A 227 27.34 -8.68 -13.95
N ALA A 228 27.82 -7.70 -14.69
CA ALA A 228 28.64 -7.87 -15.90
C ALA A 228 30.16 -7.68 -15.65
N GLN A 229 30.68 -8.19 -14.50
CA GLN A 229 32.13 -8.35 -14.28
C GLN A 229 32.46 -9.75 -13.78
#